data_173f90055a77e8f527eec7313f99a4a7
#
_entry.id   173f90055a77e8f527eec7313f99a4a7
#
_cell.length_a   1.000
_cell.length_b   1.000
_cell.length_c   1.000
_cell.angle_alpha   90.00
_cell.angle_beta   90.00
_cell.angle_gamma   90.00
#
_symmetry.space_group_name_H-M   'P 1'
#
loop_
_entity.id
_entity.type
_entity.pdbx_description
1 polymer ?
#
loop_
_entity_poly.entity_id
_entity_poly.type
_entity_poly.pdbx_seq_one_letter_code
_entity_poly.pdbx_strand_id
1 'polypeptide(L)'
;MLNRLSYVQKNKLLLPVFGIGLLLCWFLAFNKTFEAVRLNNKLSEESKPGSDISFNPTYVQRKLTALDKILKGYKVADDWNDRLWIQSSAIAARQNVGVDFVLNKVSADTDSTSTGMTQSLYFYSNYVQLVKLVDTLESINGIGKISALQVKAPKADPTDEKSKKCVLRLDFRGLMK
;
A
#
# COMPACT_ATOMS: atom_id res chain seq x y z
N MET A 1 -56.00 -28.87 -7.61
CA MET A 1 -56.89 -29.05 -6.42
C MET A 1 -57.55 -27.76 -5.92
N LEU A 2 -57.05 -26.58 -6.20
CA LEU A 2 -57.59 -25.28 -5.76
C LEU A 2 -58.86 -24.78 -6.48
N ASN A 3 -59.26 -25.42 -7.59
CA ASN A 3 -60.35 -24.93 -8.43
C ASN A 3 -61.77 -25.35 -7.98
N ARG A 4 -61.91 -26.19 -6.93
CA ARG A 4 -63.19 -26.67 -6.41
C ARG A 4 -63.67 -26.00 -5.10
N LEU A 5 -62.94 -25.04 -4.58
CA LEU A 5 -63.28 -24.35 -3.35
C LEU A 5 -64.21 -23.16 -3.62
N SER A 6 -65.28 -23.04 -2.82
CA SER A 6 -66.18 -21.89 -2.86
C SER A 6 -65.41 -20.58 -2.58
N TYR A 7 -65.95 -19.50 -3.17
CA TYR A 7 -65.27 -18.14 -3.06
C TYR A 7 -65.04 -17.73 -1.59
N VAL A 8 -65.95 -18.07 -0.69
CA VAL A 8 -65.85 -17.80 0.75
C VAL A 8 -64.72 -18.61 1.40
N GLN A 9 -64.49 -19.84 0.97
CA GLN A 9 -63.41 -20.69 1.48
C GLN A 9 -62.04 -20.24 0.96
N LYS A 10 -61.98 -19.76 -0.28
CA LYS A 10 -60.76 -19.16 -0.84
C LYS A 10 -60.32 -17.92 -0.07
N ASN A 11 -61.27 -17.07 0.31
CA ASN A 11 -61.00 -15.84 1.05
C ASN A 11 -60.56 -16.14 2.50
N LYS A 12 -61.12 -17.17 3.14
CA LYS A 12 -60.67 -17.62 4.47
C LYS A 12 -59.27 -18.23 4.46
N LEU A 13 -58.88 -18.86 3.35
CA LEU A 13 -57.57 -19.49 3.19
C LEU A 13 -56.47 -18.48 2.82
N LEU A 14 -56.87 -17.35 2.22
CA LEU A 14 -55.96 -16.29 1.83
C LEU A 14 -55.33 -15.57 3.04
N LEU A 15 -56.09 -15.42 4.11
CA LEU A 15 -55.67 -14.76 5.34
C LEU A 15 -54.50 -15.48 6.05
N PRO A 16 -54.54 -16.82 6.28
CA PRO A 16 -53.39 -17.52 6.86
C PRO A 16 -52.18 -17.58 5.92
N VAL A 17 -52.41 -17.71 4.59
CA VAL A 17 -51.30 -17.70 3.61
C VAL A 17 -50.60 -16.35 3.61
N PHE A 18 -51.34 -15.24 3.66
CA PHE A 18 -50.79 -13.92 3.77
C PHE A 18 -50.00 -13.73 5.08
N GLY A 19 -50.54 -14.24 6.21
CA GLY A 19 -49.86 -14.20 7.52
C GLY A 19 -48.52 -14.95 7.51
N ILE A 20 -48.50 -16.14 6.90
CA ILE A 20 -47.26 -16.93 6.76
C ILE A 20 -46.25 -16.21 5.86
N GLY A 21 -46.68 -15.61 4.76
CA GLY A 21 -45.82 -14.81 3.86
C GLY A 21 -45.18 -13.62 4.58
N LEU A 22 -45.98 -12.91 5.39
CA LEU A 22 -45.52 -11.79 6.19
C LEU A 22 -44.48 -12.21 7.26
N LEU A 23 -44.71 -13.34 7.93
CA LEU A 23 -43.77 -13.91 8.90
C LEU A 23 -42.45 -14.34 8.23
N LEU A 24 -42.51 -14.93 7.05
CA LEU A 24 -41.29 -15.30 6.30
C LEU A 24 -40.48 -14.07 5.85
N CYS A 25 -41.16 -13.05 5.33
CA CYS A 25 -40.50 -11.78 4.97
C CYS A 25 -39.84 -11.11 6.19
N TRP A 26 -40.57 -11.10 7.32
CA TRP A 26 -40.01 -10.57 8.58
C TRP A 26 -38.76 -11.34 9.00
N PHE A 27 -38.81 -12.66 9.03
CA PHE A 27 -37.71 -13.51 9.45
C PHE A 27 -36.48 -13.31 8.55
N LEU A 28 -36.67 -13.23 7.23
CA LEU A 28 -35.57 -12.99 6.28
C LEU A 28 -34.96 -11.58 6.41
N ALA A 29 -35.79 -10.56 6.63
CA ALA A 29 -35.33 -9.17 6.79
C ALA A 29 -34.54 -9.00 8.10
N PHE A 30 -35.03 -9.55 9.20
CA PHE A 30 -34.37 -9.41 10.50
C PHE A 30 -33.10 -10.25 10.63
N ASN A 31 -33.05 -11.42 10.00
CA ASN A 31 -31.88 -12.31 10.11
C ASN A 31 -30.60 -11.64 9.57
N LYS A 32 -30.68 -10.94 8.44
CA LYS A 32 -29.57 -10.17 7.89
C LYS A 32 -29.17 -8.98 8.77
N THR A 33 -30.16 -8.32 9.37
CA THR A 33 -29.92 -7.19 10.27
C THR A 33 -29.23 -7.66 11.56
N PHE A 34 -29.65 -8.80 12.11
CA PHE A 34 -29.00 -9.39 13.29
C PHE A 34 -27.54 -9.83 13.02
N GLU A 35 -27.26 -10.41 11.84
CA GLU A 35 -25.90 -10.72 11.45
C GLU A 35 -25.03 -9.47 11.32
N ALA A 36 -25.55 -8.42 10.69
CA ALA A 36 -24.84 -7.15 10.57
C ALA A 36 -24.54 -6.50 11.92
N VAL A 37 -25.50 -6.51 12.85
CA VAL A 37 -25.32 -6.01 14.22
C VAL A 37 -24.32 -6.86 15.00
N ARG A 38 -24.37 -8.19 14.89
CA ARG A 38 -23.37 -9.08 15.51
C ARG A 38 -21.98 -8.85 14.97
N LEU A 39 -21.84 -8.67 13.65
CA LEU A 39 -20.56 -8.39 13.03
C LEU A 39 -20.02 -7.02 13.48
N ASN A 40 -20.89 -5.99 13.51
CA ASN A 40 -20.52 -4.66 13.99
C ASN A 40 -20.09 -4.67 15.47
N ASN A 41 -20.80 -5.43 16.32
CA ASN A 41 -20.42 -5.55 17.73
C ASN A 41 -19.10 -6.28 17.91
N LYS A 42 -18.83 -7.36 17.15
CA LYS A 42 -17.54 -8.05 17.15
C LYS A 42 -16.40 -7.11 16.69
N LEU A 43 -16.60 -6.39 15.59
CA LEU A 43 -15.63 -5.41 15.10
C LEU A 43 -15.45 -4.24 16.06
N SER A 44 -16.52 -3.82 16.75
CA SER A 44 -16.45 -2.77 17.77
C SER A 44 -15.74 -3.24 19.03
N GLU A 45 -15.88 -4.50 19.43
CA GLU A 45 -15.10 -5.08 20.52
C GLU A 45 -13.63 -5.26 20.15
N GLU A 46 -13.34 -5.68 18.91
CA GLU A 46 -11.96 -5.76 18.41
C GLU A 46 -11.33 -4.39 18.15
N SER A 47 -12.13 -3.37 17.86
CA SER A 47 -11.66 -2.00 17.59
C SER A 47 -11.79 -1.04 18.77
N LYS A 48 -12.22 -1.49 19.96
CA LYS A 48 -12.12 -0.64 21.16
C LYS A 48 -10.64 -0.37 21.45
N PRO A 49 -10.08 0.77 20.99
CA PRO A 49 -8.68 1.11 21.22
C PRO A 49 -8.58 1.69 22.63
N GLY A 50 -8.44 0.90 23.61
CA GLY A 50 -8.21 1.54 24.87
C GLY A 50 -8.04 0.68 26.10
N SER A 51 -8.58 -0.53 26.14
CA SER A 51 -8.48 -1.27 27.40
C SER A 51 -7.62 -2.53 27.38
N ASP A 52 -7.39 -3.15 26.19
CA ASP A 52 -6.69 -4.44 26.16
C ASP A 52 -5.37 -4.48 25.37
N ILE A 53 -5.15 -3.56 24.43
CA ILE A 53 -3.95 -3.59 23.58
C ILE A 53 -2.69 -3.18 24.36
N SER A 54 -2.81 -2.25 25.31
CA SER A 54 -1.68 -1.83 26.13
C SER A 54 -1.30 -2.85 27.21
N PHE A 55 -2.20 -3.77 27.55
CA PHE A 55 -1.97 -4.81 28.55
C PHE A 55 -1.56 -6.17 27.98
N ASN A 56 -1.58 -6.36 26.64
CA ASN A 56 -1.07 -7.60 26.07
C ASN A 56 0.39 -7.41 25.62
N PRO A 57 1.38 -7.73 26.45
CA PRO A 57 2.79 -7.50 26.16
C PRO A 57 3.24 -8.25 24.89
N THR A 58 2.66 -9.39 24.61
CA THR A 58 2.97 -10.20 23.42
C THR A 58 2.55 -9.50 22.12
N TYR A 59 1.41 -8.82 22.12
CA TYR A 59 0.94 -8.07 20.95
C TYR A 59 1.78 -6.82 20.70
N VAL A 60 2.08 -6.07 21.74
CA VAL A 60 2.96 -4.89 21.67
C VAL A 60 4.34 -5.30 21.18
N GLN A 61 4.88 -6.39 21.71
CA GLN A 61 6.20 -6.90 21.33
C GLN A 61 6.24 -7.36 19.87
N ARG A 62 5.18 -8.03 19.38
CA ARG A 62 5.06 -8.37 17.94
C ARG A 62 5.02 -7.14 17.05
N LYS A 63 4.25 -6.12 17.43
CA LYS A 63 4.22 -4.84 16.69
C LYS A 63 5.57 -4.14 16.69
N LEU A 64 6.24 -4.05 17.83
CA LEU A 64 7.57 -3.47 17.95
C LEU A 64 8.59 -4.22 17.09
N THR A 65 8.57 -5.55 17.12
CA THR A 65 9.46 -6.38 16.28
C THR A 65 9.17 -6.18 14.79
N ALA A 66 7.90 -6.07 14.40
CA ALA A 66 7.53 -5.79 13.01
C ALA A 66 7.99 -4.39 12.56
N LEU A 67 7.80 -3.37 13.42
CA LEU A 67 8.28 -2.01 13.18
C LEU A 67 9.81 -1.96 13.09
N ASP A 68 10.51 -2.64 14.00
CA ASP A 68 11.98 -2.73 13.98
C ASP A 68 12.48 -3.39 12.69
N LYS A 69 11.81 -4.44 12.22
CA LYS A 69 12.12 -5.10 10.94
C LYS A 69 11.96 -4.15 9.76
N ILE A 70 10.91 -3.34 9.76
CA ILE A 70 10.67 -2.32 8.72
C ILE A 70 11.74 -1.22 8.83
N LEU A 71 11.96 -0.67 10.01
CA LEU A 71 12.94 0.40 10.24
C LEU A 71 14.37 -0.03 9.91
N LYS A 72 14.71 -1.30 10.14
CA LYS A 72 16.02 -1.86 9.78
C LYS A 72 16.31 -1.74 8.28
N GLY A 73 15.29 -1.82 7.44
CA GLY A 73 15.42 -1.61 5.99
C GLY A 73 15.70 -0.16 5.60
N TYR A 74 15.40 0.80 6.47
CA TYR A 74 15.66 2.23 6.25
C TYR A 74 16.95 2.71 6.91
N LYS A 75 17.51 1.94 7.88
CA LYS A 75 18.75 2.33 8.55
C LYS A 75 19.91 2.32 7.58
N VAL A 76 20.59 3.43 7.48
CA VAL A 76 21.74 3.65 6.60
C VAL A 76 22.93 4.18 7.38
N ALA A 77 24.12 4.01 6.84
CA ALA A 77 25.36 4.51 7.43
C ALA A 77 25.59 5.99 7.08
N ASP A 78 26.50 6.64 7.76
CA ASP A 78 26.81 8.07 7.56
C ASP A 78 27.32 8.37 6.14
N ASP A 79 27.98 7.40 5.50
CA ASP A 79 28.48 7.45 4.11
C ASP A 79 27.42 6.97 3.08
N TRP A 80 26.15 6.98 3.46
CA TRP A 80 25.05 6.45 2.64
C TRP A 80 24.96 7.05 1.25
N ASN A 81 25.13 8.36 1.11
CA ASN A 81 25.02 9.04 -0.18
C ASN A 81 26.07 8.52 -1.18
N ASP A 82 27.30 8.33 -0.71
CA ASP A 82 28.39 7.84 -1.55
C ASP A 82 28.16 6.37 -1.90
N ARG A 83 27.74 5.56 -0.94
CA ARG A 83 27.38 4.14 -1.19
C ARG A 83 26.23 4.00 -2.15
N LEU A 84 25.18 4.80 -1.96
CA LEU A 84 24.03 4.80 -2.86
C LEU A 84 24.46 5.12 -4.29
N TRP A 85 25.28 6.15 -4.46
CA TRP A 85 25.80 6.55 -5.76
C TRP A 85 26.66 5.44 -6.39
N ILE A 86 27.66 4.93 -5.68
CA ILE A 86 28.57 3.90 -6.18
C ILE A 86 27.80 2.63 -6.57
N GLN A 87 26.92 2.16 -5.71
CA GLN A 87 26.18 0.92 -5.98
C GLN A 87 25.17 1.10 -7.11
N SER A 88 24.42 2.19 -7.12
CA SER A 88 23.44 2.47 -8.18
C SER A 88 24.12 2.69 -9.54
N SER A 89 25.24 3.37 -9.59
CA SER A 89 26.00 3.56 -10.85
C SER A 89 26.62 2.27 -11.36
N ALA A 90 27.14 1.41 -10.47
CA ALA A 90 27.69 0.11 -10.86
C ALA A 90 26.61 -0.82 -11.44
N ILE A 91 25.40 -0.82 -10.86
CA ILE A 91 24.27 -1.62 -11.36
C ILE A 91 23.76 -1.05 -12.69
N ALA A 92 23.61 0.27 -12.77
CA ALA A 92 23.19 0.95 -13.99
C ALA A 92 24.15 0.65 -15.16
N ALA A 93 25.46 0.70 -14.90
CA ALA A 93 26.48 0.37 -15.89
C ALA A 93 26.36 -1.09 -16.40
N ARG A 94 26.12 -2.05 -15.50
CA ARG A 94 25.92 -3.46 -15.87
C ARG A 94 24.69 -3.69 -16.77
N GLN A 95 23.68 -2.83 -16.65
CA GLN A 95 22.43 -2.91 -17.40
C GLN A 95 22.38 -1.95 -18.59
N ASN A 96 23.49 -1.28 -18.93
CA ASN A 96 23.54 -0.25 -19.97
C ASN A 96 22.54 0.89 -19.76
N VAL A 97 22.36 1.30 -18.51
CA VAL A 97 21.50 2.41 -18.11
C VAL A 97 22.38 3.61 -17.77
N GLY A 98 22.10 4.77 -18.38
CA GLY A 98 22.72 6.02 -17.99
C GLY A 98 22.20 6.49 -16.63
N VAL A 99 23.07 7.06 -15.79
CA VAL A 99 22.69 7.60 -14.49
C VAL A 99 23.20 9.02 -14.34
N ASP A 100 22.36 9.89 -13.81
CA ASP A 100 22.72 11.24 -13.39
C ASP A 100 22.35 11.42 -11.90
N PHE A 101 23.27 12.05 -11.20
CA PHE A 101 23.13 12.34 -9.78
C PHE A 101 22.97 13.85 -9.60
N VAL A 102 21.85 14.25 -9.06
CA VAL A 102 21.66 15.63 -8.62
C VAL A 102 21.82 15.65 -7.11
N LEU A 103 22.89 16.28 -6.65
CA LEU A 103 23.04 16.60 -5.24
C LEU A 103 21.87 17.52 -4.86
N ASN A 104 20.81 16.93 -4.33
CA ASN A 104 19.85 17.72 -3.59
C ASN A 104 20.63 18.29 -2.41
N LYS A 105 21.02 19.57 -2.51
CA LYS A 105 21.34 20.33 -1.30
C LYS A 105 20.16 20.03 -0.37
N VAL A 106 20.46 19.38 0.75
CA VAL A 106 19.51 19.11 1.80
C VAL A 106 18.71 20.38 1.96
N SER A 107 17.53 20.44 1.38
CA SER A 107 16.56 21.42 1.78
C SER A 107 16.31 21.04 3.22
N ALA A 108 16.94 21.77 4.10
CA ALA A 108 16.60 21.81 5.50
C ALA A 108 15.20 22.42 5.55
N ASP A 109 14.23 21.75 4.94
CA ASP A 109 12.85 21.97 5.16
C ASP A 109 12.59 21.58 6.60
N THR A 110 12.41 22.58 7.34
CA THR A 110 12.26 22.83 8.76
C THR A 110 11.13 22.02 9.39
N ASP A 111 10.99 20.77 9.05
CA ASP A 111 10.23 19.81 9.86
C ASP A 111 11.24 19.04 10.71
N SER A 112 11.51 19.61 11.87
CA SER A 112 12.41 19.10 12.92
C SER A 112 12.01 17.73 13.50
N THR A 113 11.13 17.01 12.85
CA THR A 113 10.67 15.67 13.26
C THR A 113 11.09 14.54 12.32
N SER A 114 11.64 14.82 11.13
CA SER A 114 12.05 13.76 10.20
C SER A 114 13.56 13.59 10.19
N THR A 115 14.06 12.67 10.96
CA THR A 115 15.46 12.17 10.96
C THR A 115 15.84 11.43 9.65
N GLY A 116 15.09 11.61 8.57
CA GLY A 116 15.28 10.92 7.30
C GLY A 116 15.94 11.78 6.25
N MET A 117 16.95 11.22 5.56
CA MET A 117 17.55 11.82 4.38
C MET A 117 16.87 11.27 3.13
N THR A 118 16.64 12.14 2.15
CA THR A 118 16.12 11.76 0.84
C THR A 118 17.09 12.16 -0.25
N GLN A 119 17.41 11.23 -1.16
CA GLN A 119 18.29 11.45 -2.27
C GLN A 119 17.62 11.01 -3.57
N SER A 120 17.65 11.88 -4.60
CA SER A 120 17.09 11.61 -5.92
C SER A 120 18.18 11.18 -6.91
N LEU A 121 17.91 10.10 -7.65
CA LEU A 121 18.73 9.63 -8.77
C LEU A 121 17.91 9.63 -10.05
N TYR A 122 18.56 9.96 -11.17
CA TYR A 122 17.93 9.97 -12.50
C TYR A 122 18.61 8.93 -13.38
N PHE A 123 17.80 8.07 -14.01
CA PHE A 123 18.26 7.00 -14.88
C PHE A 123 17.66 7.17 -16.28
N TYR A 124 18.47 6.88 -17.30
CA TYR A 124 18.11 7.09 -18.71
C TYR A 124 18.29 5.80 -19.49
N SER A 125 17.21 5.19 -19.95
CA SER A 125 17.27 3.99 -20.75
C SER A 125 15.92 3.67 -21.41
N ASN A 126 15.81 2.49 -22.00
CA ASN A 126 14.55 1.93 -22.44
C ASN A 126 13.72 1.48 -21.23
N TYR A 127 12.40 1.56 -21.34
CA TYR A 127 11.48 1.22 -20.25
C TYR A 127 11.74 -0.14 -19.62
N VAL A 128 11.98 -1.19 -20.42
CA VAL A 128 12.24 -2.55 -19.91
C VAL A 128 13.51 -2.63 -19.06
N GLN A 129 14.58 -1.91 -19.46
CA GLN A 129 15.82 -1.85 -18.71
C GLN A 129 15.63 -1.10 -17.39
N LEU A 130 14.84 -0.01 -17.40
CA LEU A 130 14.53 0.76 -16.21
C LEU A 130 13.74 -0.07 -15.20
N VAL A 131 12.77 -0.89 -15.65
CA VAL A 131 12.02 -1.79 -14.76
C VAL A 131 12.94 -2.83 -14.12
N LYS A 132 13.83 -3.46 -14.89
CA LYS A 132 14.83 -4.41 -14.37
C LYS A 132 15.77 -3.76 -13.37
N LEU A 133 16.16 -2.51 -13.63
CA LEU A 133 17.00 -1.73 -12.72
C LEU A 133 16.30 -1.51 -11.38
N VAL A 134 15.03 -1.12 -11.38
CA VAL A 134 14.22 -0.95 -10.14
C VAL A 134 14.16 -2.24 -9.33
N ASP A 135 13.82 -3.36 -9.97
CA ASP A 135 13.76 -4.67 -9.33
C ASP A 135 15.11 -5.06 -8.67
N THR A 136 16.22 -4.79 -9.38
CA THR A 136 17.55 -5.04 -8.85
C THR A 136 17.87 -4.12 -7.66
N LEU A 137 17.52 -2.83 -7.76
CA LEU A 137 17.79 -1.87 -6.68
C LEU A 137 16.95 -2.15 -5.43
N GLU A 138 15.69 -2.55 -5.58
CA GLU A 138 14.84 -2.93 -4.45
C GLU A 138 15.33 -4.15 -3.67
N SER A 139 16.02 -5.08 -4.36
CA SER A 139 16.55 -6.29 -3.75
C SER A 139 17.80 -6.05 -2.89
N ILE A 140 18.45 -4.89 -3.05
CA ILE A 140 19.71 -4.57 -2.37
C ILE A 140 19.43 -3.98 -0.99
N ASN A 141 20.15 -4.48 0.00
CA ASN A 141 20.11 -3.96 1.35
C ASN A 141 21.19 -2.88 1.55
N GLY A 142 20.86 -1.86 2.35
CA GLY A 142 21.83 -0.83 2.75
C GLY A 142 21.86 0.43 1.89
N ILE A 143 21.17 0.45 0.75
CA ILE A 143 20.99 1.66 -0.08
C ILE A 143 19.78 2.51 0.32
N GLY A 144 19.11 2.16 1.42
CA GLY A 144 17.84 2.77 1.81
C GLY A 144 16.66 2.11 1.11
N LYS A 145 15.53 2.79 1.10
CA LYS A 145 14.31 2.32 0.43
C LYS A 145 13.82 3.35 -0.59
N ILE A 146 13.30 2.85 -1.70
CA ILE A 146 12.65 3.68 -2.71
C ILE A 146 11.36 4.24 -2.12
N SER A 147 11.28 5.56 -2.00
CA SER A 147 10.14 6.28 -1.44
C SER A 147 9.23 6.84 -2.53
N ALA A 148 9.78 7.19 -3.68
CA ALA A 148 9.02 7.65 -4.83
C ALA A 148 9.68 7.20 -6.14
N LEU A 149 8.84 6.95 -7.13
CA LEU A 149 9.23 6.55 -8.48
C LEU A 149 8.45 7.39 -9.49
N GLN A 150 9.16 8.03 -10.42
CA GLN A 150 8.55 8.79 -11.49
C GLN A 150 9.20 8.42 -12.83
N VAL A 151 8.39 7.97 -13.78
CA VAL A 151 8.83 7.70 -15.15
C VAL A 151 8.31 8.79 -16.07
N LYS A 152 9.21 9.35 -16.88
CA LYS A 152 8.87 10.27 -17.95
C LYS A 152 9.13 9.61 -19.30
N ALA A 153 8.16 9.68 -20.20
CA ALA A 153 8.31 9.23 -21.56
C ALA A 153 9.36 10.09 -22.31
N PRO A 154 10.01 9.53 -23.34
CA PRO A 154 10.94 10.29 -24.18
C PRO A 154 10.20 11.47 -24.83
N LYS A 155 10.87 12.63 -24.86
CA LYS A 155 10.37 13.77 -25.62
C LYS A 155 10.84 13.63 -27.07
N ALA A 156 9.98 14.01 -28.00
CA ALA A 156 10.26 13.94 -29.45
C ALA A 156 11.21 15.07 -29.92
N ASP A 157 12.24 15.37 -29.17
CA ASP A 157 13.21 16.41 -29.55
C ASP A 157 14.40 15.75 -30.28
N PRO A 158 14.61 16.03 -31.59
CA PRO A 158 15.57 15.28 -32.42
C PRO A 158 17.03 15.55 -32.06
N THR A 159 17.32 16.60 -31.29
CA THR A 159 18.69 17.12 -31.11
C THR A 159 19.46 16.51 -29.95
N ASP A 160 18.78 15.90 -28.99
CA ASP A 160 19.43 15.36 -27.80
C ASP A 160 19.19 13.83 -27.67
N GLU A 161 20.28 13.05 -27.67
CA GLU A 161 20.22 11.59 -27.52
C GLU A 161 19.57 11.16 -26.21
N LYS A 162 19.66 11.96 -25.17
CA LYS A 162 19.00 11.71 -23.88
C LYS A 162 17.47 11.87 -24.00
N SER A 163 16.99 12.73 -24.92
CA SER A 163 15.57 12.98 -25.09
C SER A 163 14.83 11.81 -25.75
N LYS A 164 15.55 10.90 -26.41
CA LYS A 164 15.01 9.67 -27.03
C LYS A 164 14.82 8.54 -26.03
N LYS A 165 15.30 8.67 -24.79
CA LYS A 165 15.24 7.64 -23.74
C LYS A 165 14.18 8.00 -22.69
N CYS A 166 13.59 6.99 -22.09
CA CYS A 166 12.78 7.20 -20.89
C CYS A 166 13.65 7.70 -19.76
N VAL A 167 13.11 8.60 -18.95
CA VAL A 167 13.77 9.12 -17.75
C VAL A 167 13.05 8.56 -16.54
N LEU A 168 13.78 7.86 -15.70
CA LEU A 168 13.29 7.35 -14.42
C LEU A 168 13.94 8.17 -13.30
N ARG A 169 13.11 8.82 -12.48
CA ARG A 169 13.53 9.41 -11.22
C ARG A 169 13.17 8.47 -10.09
N LEU A 170 14.15 8.17 -9.25
CA LEU A 170 13.99 7.42 -8.02
C LEU A 170 14.39 8.28 -6.84
N ASP A 171 13.51 8.38 -5.86
CA ASP A 171 13.80 9.05 -4.60
C ASP A 171 14.04 7.97 -3.53
N PHE A 172 15.25 7.90 -3.02
CA PHE A 172 15.64 6.99 -1.95
C PHE A 172 15.52 7.68 -0.61
N ARG A 173 15.05 6.96 0.38
CA ARG A 173 14.96 7.44 1.75
C ARG A 173 15.76 6.55 2.68
N GLY A 174 16.63 7.19 3.46
CA GLY A 174 17.43 6.57 4.51
C GLY A 174 17.18 7.24 5.85
N LEU A 175 17.27 6.48 6.93
CA LEU A 175 17.23 6.96 8.31
C LEU A 175 18.64 6.81 8.88
N MET A 176 19.26 7.92 9.27
CA MET A 176 20.51 7.89 10.02
C MET A 176 20.31 7.20 11.38
N LYS A 177 21.37 6.55 11.83
CA LYS A 177 21.42 5.91 13.14
C LYS A 177 21.44 6.92 14.26
#